data_a392d1f51a4e2c08b2a4a5e0140eeb39
#
_entry.id   a392d1f51a4e2c08b2a4a5e0140eeb39
#
_cell.length_a   1.000
_cell.length_b   1.000
_cell.length_c   1.000
_cell.angle_alpha   90.00
_cell.angle_beta   90.00
_cell.angle_gamma   90.00
#
_symmetry.space_group_name_H-M   'P 1'
#
loop_
_entity.id
_entity.type
_entity.pdbx_description
1 polymer ?
#
loop_
_entity_poly.entity_id
_entity_poly.type
_entity_poly.pdbx_seq_one_letter_code
_entity_poly.pdbx_strand_id
1 'polypeptide(L)'
;MADALERVGDLLEAQGANPFRVRAWRRAADTVRGCPRPLARTLDAEGRGALLALPGIGESLASAIEELVHTGRLAMLERLEGQVSPEDLFTTVPGIGETLARRLHAELGLETLEDLELAAHDGRLAAMSAFGPRRTRLVRETLAAMLGRSTRRRARRLRAEETQSGVALRPPVEAILAVDEEYRRKAEAGELRRIAPRRFNPGREAWLPVLHAERDGWSFTALYSNTARAHELGTTHDWVVVYFERDGHEDQCTVVTERTGPRAGRRVVRGREAECRTLHYHFGEEEAR
;
A
#
# COMPACT_ATOMS: atom_id res chain seq x y z
N MET A 1 -1.15 19.79 -8.83
CA MET A 1 -2.22 18.99 -8.19
C MET A 1 -3.17 18.38 -9.21
N ALA A 2 -3.92 19.17 -9.99
CA ALA A 2 -4.78 18.64 -11.05
C ALA A 2 -4.05 17.68 -12.00
N ASP A 3 -2.85 18.03 -12.44
CA ASP A 3 -2.04 17.19 -13.33
C ASP A 3 -1.62 15.85 -12.69
N ALA A 4 -1.43 15.82 -11.36
CA ALA A 4 -1.16 14.58 -10.64
C ALA A 4 -2.38 13.64 -10.62
N LEU A 5 -3.59 14.20 -10.41
CA LEU A 5 -4.83 13.44 -10.45
C LEU A 5 -5.13 12.92 -11.86
N GLU A 6 -4.92 13.75 -12.88
CA GLU A 6 -5.08 13.37 -14.29
C GLU A 6 -4.11 12.24 -14.66
N ARG A 7 -2.85 12.36 -14.23
CA ARG A 7 -1.82 11.35 -14.46
C ARG A 7 -2.18 10.00 -13.83
N VAL A 8 -2.80 9.99 -12.65
CA VAL A 8 -3.35 8.77 -12.05
C VAL A 8 -4.41 8.16 -12.96
N GLY A 9 -5.33 8.97 -13.49
CA GLY A 9 -6.36 8.51 -14.43
C GLY A 9 -5.76 7.87 -15.68
N ASP A 10 -4.73 8.48 -16.27
CA ASP A 10 -4.05 7.99 -17.46
C ASP A 10 -3.33 6.67 -17.21
N LEU A 11 -2.64 6.56 -16.07
CA LEU A 11 -1.96 5.33 -15.69
C LEU A 11 -2.92 4.19 -15.38
N LEU A 12 -4.03 4.47 -14.69
CA LEU A 12 -5.09 3.50 -14.46
C LEU A 12 -5.70 2.99 -15.78
N GLU A 13 -5.96 3.88 -16.75
CA GLU A 13 -6.45 3.48 -18.06
C GLU A 13 -5.42 2.63 -18.81
N ALA A 14 -4.16 3.05 -18.83
CA ALA A 14 -3.07 2.31 -19.46
C ALA A 14 -2.89 0.91 -18.86
N GLN A 15 -3.16 0.76 -17.56
CA GLN A 15 -3.07 -0.51 -16.82
C GLN A 15 -4.36 -1.35 -16.89
N GLY A 16 -5.39 -0.88 -17.57
CA GLY A 16 -6.66 -1.59 -17.75
C GLY A 16 -7.55 -1.62 -16.51
N ALA A 17 -7.45 -0.61 -15.65
CA ALA A 17 -8.34 -0.46 -14.49
C ALA A 17 -9.79 -0.17 -14.91
N ASN A 18 -10.71 -0.31 -13.96
CA ASN A 18 -12.13 -0.03 -14.15
C ASN A 18 -12.37 1.37 -14.75
N PRO A 19 -13.10 1.48 -15.88
CA PRO A 19 -13.34 2.76 -16.56
C PRO A 19 -14.08 3.80 -15.69
N PHE A 20 -14.89 3.38 -14.72
CA PHE A 20 -15.54 4.29 -13.79
C PHE A 20 -14.54 4.96 -12.86
N ARG A 21 -13.55 4.19 -12.39
CA ARG A 21 -12.43 4.69 -11.57
C ARG A 21 -11.57 5.68 -12.37
N VAL A 22 -11.20 5.35 -13.59
CA VAL A 22 -10.47 6.25 -14.49
C VAL A 22 -11.21 7.58 -14.66
N ARG A 23 -12.51 7.52 -14.95
CA ARG A 23 -13.34 8.74 -15.12
C ARG A 23 -13.46 9.56 -13.83
N ALA A 24 -13.51 8.91 -12.66
CA ALA A 24 -13.56 9.60 -11.38
C ALA A 24 -12.31 10.45 -11.15
N TRP A 25 -11.12 9.90 -11.39
CA TRP A 25 -9.84 10.61 -11.26
C TRP A 25 -9.72 11.79 -12.25
N ARG A 26 -10.11 11.61 -13.50
CA ARG A 26 -10.11 12.68 -14.51
C ARG A 26 -11.08 13.78 -14.15
N ARG A 27 -12.30 13.43 -13.73
CA ARG A 27 -13.29 14.41 -13.28
C ARG A 27 -12.81 15.19 -12.06
N ALA A 28 -12.13 14.52 -11.12
CA ALA A 28 -11.52 15.19 -9.97
C ALA A 28 -10.44 16.19 -10.41
N ALA A 29 -9.61 15.84 -11.40
CA ALA A 29 -8.62 16.75 -11.96
C ALA A 29 -9.28 18.01 -12.55
N ASP A 30 -10.36 17.84 -13.29
CA ASP A 30 -11.13 18.96 -13.87
C ASP A 30 -11.77 19.83 -12.78
N THR A 31 -12.36 19.20 -11.76
CA THR A 31 -12.94 19.91 -10.61
C THR A 31 -11.88 20.75 -9.89
N VAL A 32 -10.71 20.15 -9.60
CA VAL A 32 -9.57 20.84 -8.95
C VAL A 32 -9.06 22.00 -9.82
N ARG A 33 -8.97 21.79 -11.12
CA ARG A 33 -8.54 22.84 -12.09
C ARG A 33 -9.51 24.00 -12.16
N GLY A 34 -10.81 23.72 -12.03
CA GLY A 34 -11.90 24.71 -12.02
C GLY A 34 -12.11 25.43 -10.69
N CYS A 35 -11.43 25.04 -9.60
CA CYS A 35 -11.59 25.67 -8.29
C CYS A 35 -11.08 27.13 -8.31
N PRO A 36 -11.92 28.12 -7.95
CA PRO A 36 -11.53 29.53 -7.97
C PRO A 36 -10.52 29.90 -6.86
N ARG A 37 -10.43 29.08 -5.82
CA ARG A 37 -9.51 29.25 -4.69
C ARG A 37 -8.54 28.10 -4.61
N PRO A 38 -7.28 28.33 -4.15
CA PRO A 38 -6.34 27.25 -3.86
C PRO A 38 -6.94 26.29 -2.82
N LEU A 39 -7.01 25.00 -3.15
CA LEU A 39 -7.60 23.98 -2.28
C LEU A 39 -6.90 23.88 -0.91
N ALA A 40 -5.60 24.19 -0.83
CA ALA A 40 -4.89 24.27 0.44
C ALA A 40 -5.59 25.27 1.40
N ARG A 41 -5.93 26.46 0.91
CA ARG A 41 -6.64 27.48 1.73
C ARG A 41 -8.07 27.04 2.10
N THR A 42 -8.75 26.36 1.20
CA THR A 42 -10.09 25.83 1.46
C THR A 42 -10.03 24.75 2.54
N LEU A 43 -9.05 23.86 2.43
CA LEU A 43 -8.84 22.80 3.41
C LEU A 43 -8.47 23.35 4.80
N ASP A 44 -7.60 24.36 4.85
CA ASP A 44 -7.18 25.01 6.12
C ASP A 44 -8.35 25.75 6.81
N ALA A 45 -9.21 26.40 6.02
CA ALA A 45 -10.30 27.23 6.56
C ALA A 45 -11.56 26.44 6.90
N GLU A 46 -11.95 25.49 6.05
CA GLU A 46 -13.24 24.81 6.07
C GLU A 46 -13.13 23.29 6.31
N GLY A 47 -11.89 22.75 6.31
CA GLY A 47 -11.62 21.35 6.55
C GLY A 47 -12.01 20.42 5.40
N ARG A 48 -11.93 19.11 5.65
CA ARG A 48 -12.22 18.04 4.67
C ARG A 48 -13.63 18.10 4.09
N GLY A 49 -14.62 18.58 4.87
CA GLY A 49 -15.99 18.70 4.41
C GLY A 49 -16.15 19.55 3.15
N ALA A 50 -15.32 20.60 3.01
CA ALA A 50 -15.31 21.44 1.81
C ALA A 50 -14.83 20.70 0.56
N LEU A 51 -13.91 19.74 0.70
CA LEU A 51 -13.49 18.89 -0.42
C LEU A 51 -14.61 17.94 -0.85
N LEU A 52 -15.32 17.34 0.10
CA LEU A 52 -16.42 16.44 -0.16
C LEU A 52 -17.64 17.15 -0.76
N ALA A 53 -17.76 18.45 -0.57
CA ALA A 53 -18.80 19.28 -1.20
C ALA A 53 -18.50 19.56 -2.68
N LEU A 54 -17.28 19.32 -3.16
CA LEU A 54 -16.93 19.54 -4.57
C LEU A 54 -17.54 18.47 -5.48
N PRO A 55 -18.01 18.84 -6.67
CA PRO A 55 -18.61 17.91 -7.61
C PRO A 55 -17.65 16.77 -7.99
N GLY A 56 -18.07 15.52 -7.78
CA GLY A 56 -17.29 14.34 -8.15
C GLY A 56 -16.11 14.01 -7.24
N ILE A 57 -15.98 14.68 -6.09
CA ILE A 57 -14.99 14.37 -5.07
C ILE A 57 -15.65 13.54 -3.98
N GLY A 58 -15.38 12.24 -3.97
CA GLY A 58 -15.74 11.33 -2.89
C GLY A 58 -14.60 11.19 -1.87
N GLU A 59 -14.77 10.32 -0.87
CA GLU A 59 -13.83 10.11 0.24
C GLU A 59 -12.39 9.79 -0.23
N SER A 60 -12.25 8.88 -1.20
CA SER A 60 -10.96 8.49 -1.76
C SER A 60 -10.22 9.65 -2.42
N LEU A 61 -10.93 10.42 -3.24
CA LEU A 61 -10.37 11.58 -3.93
C LEU A 61 -10.07 12.74 -2.96
N ALA A 62 -10.90 12.93 -1.94
CA ALA A 62 -10.65 13.90 -0.88
C ALA A 62 -9.37 13.55 -0.12
N SER A 63 -9.15 12.26 0.23
CA SER A 63 -7.91 11.80 0.86
C SER A 63 -6.68 12.05 -0.02
N ALA A 64 -6.78 11.78 -1.32
CA ALA A 64 -5.71 12.01 -2.27
C ALA A 64 -5.38 13.52 -2.41
N ILE A 65 -6.40 14.38 -2.41
CA ILE A 65 -6.23 15.84 -2.44
C ILE A 65 -5.57 16.34 -1.15
N GLU A 66 -6.01 15.84 0.01
CA GLU A 66 -5.39 16.16 1.31
C GLU A 66 -3.91 15.75 1.34
N GLU A 67 -3.59 14.56 0.87
CA GLU A 67 -2.22 14.08 0.76
C GLU A 67 -1.37 15.02 -0.11
N LEU A 68 -1.87 15.37 -1.30
CA LEU A 68 -1.19 16.30 -2.21
C LEU A 68 -1.00 17.70 -1.61
N VAL A 69 -1.98 18.21 -0.85
CA VAL A 69 -1.89 19.51 -0.17
C VAL A 69 -0.81 19.49 0.91
N HIS A 70 -0.77 18.43 1.73
CA HIS A 70 0.11 18.37 2.89
C HIS A 70 1.54 17.94 2.56
N THR A 71 1.70 17.06 1.56
CA THR A 71 2.98 16.42 1.28
C THR A 71 3.60 16.84 -0.06
N GLY A 72 2.78 17.39 -0.96
CA GLY A 72 3.17 17.63 -2.36
C GLY A 72 3.31 16.35 -3.19
N ARG A 73 3.05 15.18 -2.61
CA ARG A 73 3.19 13.84 -3.22
C ARG A 73 1.85 13.11 -3.20
N LEU A 74 1.73 12.08 -4.02
CA LEU A 74 0.56 11.21 -4.08
C LEU A 74 1.01 9.76 -4.15
N ALA A 75 0.84 9.02 -3.07
CA ALA A 75 1.27 7.62 -2.95
C ALA A 75 0.69 6.74 -4.05
N MET A 76 -0.58 6.97 -4.41
CA MET A 76 -1.23 6.28 -5.53
C MET A 76 -0.48 6.50 -6.86
N LEU A 77 -0.07 7.74 -7.15
CA LEU A 77 0.68 8.06 -8.38
C LEU A 77 2.05 7.37 -8.39
N GLU A 78 2.79 7.49 -7.29
CA GLU A 78 4.11 6.87 -7.13
C GLU A 78 4.05 5.35 -7.32
N ARG A 79 3.03 4.72 -6.77
CA ARG A 79 2.77 3.29 -6.93
C ARG A 79 2.48 2.90 -8.37
N LEU A 80 1.58 3.61 -9.04
CA LEU A 80 1.22 3.34 -10.44
C LEU A 80 2.41 3.55 -11.38
N GLU A 81 3.32 4.45 -11.03
CA GLU A 81 4.60 4.65 -11.73
C GLU A 81 5.69 3.65 -11.29
N GLY A 82 5.41 2.77 -10.33
CA GLY A 82 6.37 1.78 -9.81
C GLY A 82 7.49 2.38 -8.96
N GLN A 83 7.26 3.53 -8.31
CA GLN A 83 8.28 4.31 -7.62
C GLN A 83 8.37 4.08 -6.11
N VAL A 84 7.35 3.51 -5.47
CA VAL A 84 7.36 3.33 -4.01
C VAL A 84 8.31 2.22 -3.63
N SER A 85 9.34 2.55 -2.88
CA SER A 85 10.21 1.57 -2.26
C SER A 85 10.19 1.71 -0.74
N PRO A 86 10.37 0.60 -0.02
CA PRO A 86 10.54 0.63 1.43
C PRO A 86 11.62 1.62 1.88
N GLU A 87 12.71 1.73 1.12
CA GLU A 87 13.81 2.62 1.46
C GLU A 87 13.40 4.09 1.38
N ASP A 88 12.64 4.49 0.34
CA ASP A 88 12.12 5.85 0.25
C ASP A 88 11.16 6.16 1.41
N LEU A 89 10.33 5.17 1.76
CA LEU A 89 9.43 5.27 2.91
C LEU A 89 10.21 5.47 4.22
N PHE A 90 11.29 4.71 4.43
CA PHE A 90 12.10 4.81 5.65
C PHE A 90 12.88 6.12 5.74
N THR A 91 13.28 6.73 4.62
CA THR A 91 13.94 8.05 4.63
C THR A 91 13.01 9.17 5.10
N THR A 92 11.70 8.97 5.12
CA THR A 92 10.76 9.92 5.72
C THR A 92 10.87 10.00 7.25
N VAL A 93 11.50 8.99 7.88
CA VAL A 93 11.70 8.95 9.33
C VAL A 93 12.96 9.72 9.70
N PRO A 94 12.87 10.81 10.49
CA PRO A 94 14.04 11.56 10.95
C PRO A 94 15.11 10.67 11.60
N GLY A 95 16.34 10.81 11.12
CA GLY A 95 17.47 10.00 11.56
C GLY A 95 17.72 8.73 10.75
N ILE A 96 16.90 8.46 9.74
CA ILE A 96 17.12 7.38 8.77
C ILE A 96 17.44 8.00 7.40
N GLY A 97 18.71 7.99 7.01
CA GLY A 97 19.16 8.36 5.67
C GLY A 97 19.14 7.17 4.71
N GLU A 98 19.36 7.40 3.42
CA GLU A 98 19.32 6.39 2.36
C GLU A 98 20.12 5.12 2.64
N THR A 99 21.37 5.28 3.13
CA THR A 99 22.22 4.12 3.45
C THR A 99 21.61 3.25 4.53
N LEU A 100 21.01 3.88 5.54
CA LEU A 100 20.40 3.18 6.64
C LEU A 100 19.06 2.57 6.23
N ALA A 101 18.27 3.27 5.43
CA ALA A 101 17.02 2.78 4.86
C ALA A 101 17.25 1.51 4.01
N ARG A 102 18.27 1.51 3.16
CA ARG A 102 18.68 0.31 2.40
C ARG A 102 19.06 -0.86 3.30
N ARG A 103 19.82 -0.59 4.37
CA ARG A 103 20.20 -1.63 5.33
C ARG A 103 19.00 -2.20 6.10
N LEU A 104 18.08 -1.35 6.55
CA LEU A 104 16.84 -1.78 7.21
C LEU A 104 16.05 -2.74 6.33
N HIS A 105 15.91 -2.41 5.06
CA HIS A 105 15.24 -3.27 4.11
C HIS A 105 16.04 -4.55 3.82
N ALA A 106 17.33 -4.44 3.53
CA ALA A 106 18.18 -5.58 3.18
C ALA A 106 18.44 -6.55 4.35
N GLU A 107 18.76 -6.04 5.55
CA GLU A 107 19.18 -6.87 6.69
C GLU A 107 17.98 -7.40 7.49
N LEU A 108 16.92 -6.61 7.64
CA LEU A 108 15.75 -6.96 8.47
C LEU A 108 14.51 -7.33 7.64
N GLY A 109 14.51 -7.13 6.32
CA GLY A 109 13.38 -7.42 5.45
C GLY A 109 12.15 -6.56 5.73
N LEU A 110 12.36 -5.32 6.24
CA LEU A 110 11.25 -4.43 6.56
C LEU A 110 10.74 -3.78 5.28
N GLU A 111 9.42 -3.66 5.14
CA GLU A 111 8.77 -3.12 3.95
C GLU A 111 7.90 -1.89 4.27
N THR A 112 7.42 -1.77 5.51
CA THR A 112 6.48 -0.71 5.94
C THR A 112 7.01 0.04 7.15
N LEU A 113 6.43 1.22 7.44
CA LEU A 113 6.73 1.95 8.68
C LEU A 113 6.26 1.19 9.91
N GLU A 114 5.20 0.40 9.79
CA GLU A 114 4.68 -0.48 10.83
C GLU A 114 5.66 -1.62 11.15
N ASP A 115 6.29 -2.22 10.13
CA ASP A 115 7.35 -3.21 10.31
C ASP A 115 8.55 -2.60 11.03
N LEU A 116 8.90 -1.36 10.67
CA LEU A 116 9.98 -0.62 11.29
C LEU A 116 9.66 -0.29 12.76
N GLU A 117 8.40 0.08 13.06
CA GLU A 117 7.94 0.30 14.44
C GLU A 117 8.03 -0.98 15.26
N LEU A 118 7.54 -2.10 14.70
CA LEU A 118 7.63 -3.40 15.36
C LEU A 118 9.09 -3.79 15.63
N ALA A 119 9.98 -3.63 14.64
CA ALA A 119 11.41 -3.91 14.78
C ALA A 119 12.09 -2.99 15.82
N ALA A 120 11.59 -1.76 16.00
CA ALA A 120 12.07 -0.85 17.04
C ALA A 120 11.61 -1.27 18.44
N HIS A 121 10.53 -2.03 18.57
CA HIS A 121 9.98 -2.49 19.84
C HIS A 121 10.47 -3.89 20.24
N ASP A 122 10.67 -4.80 19.28
CA ASP A 122 11.07 -6.19 19.53
C ASP A 122 12.60 -6.40 19.64
N GLY A 123 13.37 -5.32 19.49
CA GLY A 123 14.81 -5.33 19.64
C GLY A 123 15.62 -5.61 18.38
N ARG A 124 14.99 -6.00 17.26
CA ARG A 124 15.67 -6.25 15.97
C ARG A 124 16.43 -5.01 15.49
N LEU A 125 15.83 -3.84 15.67
CA LEU A 125 16.48 -2.58 15.30
C LEU A 125 17.71 -2.29 16.17
N ALA A 126 17.63 -2.57 17.47
CA ALA A 126 18.75 -2.39 18.40
C ALA A 126 19.91 -3.36 18.17
N ALA A 127 19.65 -4.50 17.54
CA ALA A 127 20.68 -5.49 17.18
C ALA A 127 21.53 -5.06 15.98
N MET A 128 21.07 -4.10 15.17
CA MET A 128 21.84 -3.57 14.05
C MET A 128 22.95 -2.65 14.54
N SER A 129 24.17 -2.83 14.03
CA SER A 129 25.36 -2.06 14.41
C SER A 129 25.23 -0.53 14.21
N ALA A 130 24.31 -0.10 13.35
CA ALA A 130 24.03 1.30 13.07
C ALA A 130 23.03 1.94 14.03
N PHE A 131 22.33 1.15 14.86
CA PHE A 131 21.32 1.62 15.79
C PHE A 131 21.79 1.53 17.25
N GLY A 132 22.41 2.61 17.72
CA GLY A 132 22.65 2.75 19.17
C GLY A 132 21.35 3.10 19.93
N PRO A 133 21.35 3.00 21.29
CA PRO A 133 20.16 3.21 22.11
C PRO A 133 19.45 4.55 21.88
N ARG A 134 20.20 5.62 21.63
CA ARG A 134 19.64 6.96 21.35
C ARG A 134 18.89 7.01 20.03
N ARG A 135 19.45 6.42 18.97
CA ARG A 135 18.82 6.41 17.65
C ARG A 135 17.58 5.53 17.63
N THR A 136 17.65 4.34 18.25
CA THR A 136 16.49 3.45 18.38
C THR A 136 15.34 4.14 19.12
N ARG A 137 15.64 4.89 20.18
CA ARG A 137 14.63 5.66 20.94
C ARG A 137 14.02 6.74 20.05
N LEU A 138 14.86 7.55 19.36
CA LEU A 138 14.39 8.61 18.47
C LEU A 138 13.47 8.07 17.38
N VAL A 139 13.88 6.99 16.69
CA VAL A 139 13.08 6.35 15.65
C VAL A 139 11.76 5.85 16.23
N ARG A 140 11.77 5.19 17.39
CA ARG A 140 10.56 4.72 18.07
C ARG A 140 9.62 5.85 18.45
N GLU A 141 10.11 6.95 19.01
CA GLU A 141 9.31 8.12 19.36
C GLU A 141 8.74 8.81 18.12
N THR A 142 9.55 8.89 17.05
CA THR A 142 9.12 9.48 15.78
C THR A 142 8.05 8.63 15.11
N LEU A 143 8.24 7.32 15.02
CA LEU A 143 7.25 6.39 14.47
C LEU A 143 5.98 6.39 15.31
N ALA A 144 6.08 6.38 16.64
CA ALA A 144 4.92 6.53 17.52
C ALA A 144 4.20 7.88 17.32
N ALA A 145 4.92 8.95 16.96
CA ALA A 145 4.31 10.24 16.61
C ALA A 145 3.73 10.26 15.20
N MET A 146 4.36 9.62 14.23
CA MET A 146 3.90 9.53 12.83
C MET A 146 2.72 8.56 12.71
N LEU A 147 2.88 7.34 13.22
CA LEU A 147 1.88 6.28 13.20
C LEU A 147 0.86 6.46 14.34
N GLY A 148 1.27 6.94 15.50
CA GLY A 148 0.39 7.11 16.66
C GLY A 148 -0.63 8.24 16.53
N ARG A 149 -0.37 9.28 15.74
CA ARG A 149 -1.38 10.27 15.35
C ARG A 149 -2.30 9.74 14.26
N SER A 150 -1.77 9.02 13.29
CA SER A 150 -2.57 8.34 12.27
C SER A 150 -3.23 7.10 12.84
N THR A 151 -2.52 6.24 13.56
CA THR A 151 -3.04 4.96 14.09
C THR A 151 -3.99 5.15 15.26
N ARG A 152 -3.78 6.10 16.20
CA ARG A 152 -4.75 6.39 17.28
C ARG A 152 -5.99 7.11 16.76
N ARG A 153 -5.83 8.01 15.79
CA ARG A 153 -6.94 8.65 15.09
C ARG A 153 -7.63 7.63 14.19
N ARG A 154 -6.87 6.81 13.49
CA ARG A 154 -7.33 5.70 12.66
C ARG A 154 -7.95 4.61 13.52
N ALA A 155 -7.32 4.10 14.59
CA ALA A 155 -7.90 3.11 15.49
C ALA A 155 -9.12 3.61 16.28
N ARG A 156 -9.18 4.89 16.69
CA ARG A 156 -10.40 5.49 17.26
C ARG A 156 -11.49 5.64 16.23
N ARG A 157 -11.15 6.08 15.01
CA ARG A 157 -12.08 6.21 13.90
C ARG A 157 -12.55 4.82 13.45
N LEU A 158 -11.65 3.86 13.30
CA LEU A 158 -11.92 2.48 12.95
C LEU A 158 -12.82 1.78 13.97
N ARG A 159 -12.55 1.91 15.27
CA ARG A 159 -13.41 1.40 16.35
C ARG A 159 -14.75 2.11 16.41
N ALA A 160 -14.80 3.41 16.13
CA ALA A 160 -16.06 4.15 16.09
C ALA A 160 -16.89 3.78 14.83
N GLU A 161 -16.25 3.60 13.70
CA GLU A 161 -16.86 3.20 12.43
C GLU A 161 -17.25 1.72 12.41
N GLU A 162 -16.43 0.81 12.95
CA GLU A 162 -16.78 -0.60 13.19
C GLU A 162 -17.99 -0.73 14.14
N THR A 163 -18.05 0.12 15.18
CA THR A 163 -19.15 0.11 16.14
C THR A 163 -20.42 0.75 15.57
N GLN A 164 -20.29 1.68 14.61
CA GLN A 164 -21.44 2.38 14.00
C GLN A 164 -21.91 1.77 12.68
N SER A 165 -21.04 1.14 11.90
CA SER A 165 -21.38 0.65 10.56
C SER A 165 -21.22 -0.86 10.36
N GLY A 166 -20.57 -1.58 11.25
CA GLY A 166 -20.31 -3.03 11.10
C GLY A 166 -19.43 -3.39 9.88
N VAL A 167 -18.76 -2.39 9.28
CA VAL A 167 -17.98 -2.56 8.04
C VAL A 167 -16.52 -2.86 8.37
N ALA A 168 -16.03 -4.00 7.91
CA ALA A 168 -14.64 -4.40 8.04
C ALA A 168 -13.72 -3.43 7.26
N LEU A 169 -12.66 -2.96 7.90
CA LEU A 169 -11.73 -1.96 7.36
C LEU A 169 -10.53 -2.58 6.63
N ARG A 170 -10.44 -3.89 6.64
CA ARG A 170 -9.49 -4.67 5.85
C ARG A 170 -10.24 -5.80 5.15
N PRO A 171 -9.88 -6.12 3.92
CA PRO A 171 -10.50 -7.24 3.24
C PRO A 171 -10.18 -8.54 3.99
N PRO A 172 -11.09 -9.54 3.96
CA PRO A 172 -10.79 -10.86 4.49
C PRO A 172 -9.58 -11.46 3.79
N VAL A 173 -8.82 -12.27 4.51
CA VAL A 173 -7.59 -12.91 3.98
C VAL A 173 -7.89 -13.75 2.75
N GLU A 174 -9.05 -14.38 2.69
CA GLU A 174 -9.55 -15.12 1.52
C GLU A 174 -9.61 -14.26 0.26
N ALA A 175 -10.15 -13.05 0.35
CA ALA A 175 -10.22 -12.13 -0.79
C ALA A 175 -8.81 -11.71 -1.26
N ILE A 176 -7.89 -11.47 -0.33
CA ILE A 176 -6.49 -11.14 -0.65
C ILE A 176 -5.81 -12.32 -1.35
N LEU A 177 -5.95 -13.54 -0.82
CA LEU A 177 -5.37 -14.75 -1.40
C LEU A 177 -5.97 -15.07 -2.76
N ALA A 178 -7.28 -14.87 -2.94
CA ALA A 178 -7.92 -15.02 -4.24
C ALA A 178 -7.43 -14.02 -5.30
N VAL A 179 -7.13 -12.78 -4.88
CA VAL A 179 -6.49 -11.77 -5.75
C VAL A 179 -5.06 -12.17 -6.09
N ASP A 180 -4.28 -12.68 -5.13
CA ASP A 180 -2.92 -13.19 -5.35
C ASP A 180 -2.92 -14.35 -6.36
N GLU A 181 -3.83 -15.29 -6.20
CA GLU A 181 -3.97 -16.44 -7.10
C GLU A 181 -4.36 -16.00 -8.53
N GLU A 182 -5.36 -15.14 -8.66
CA GLU A 182 -5.76 -14.57 -9.94
C GLU A 182 -4.62 -13.81 -10.61
N TYR A 183 -3.90 -12.99 -9.84
CA TYR A 183 -2.76 -12.22 -10.32
C TYR A 183 -1.67 -13.14 -10.88
N ARG A 184 -1.24 -14.12 -10.10
CA ARG A 184 -0.17 -15.04 -10.50
C ARG A 184 -0.55 -15.84 -11.74
N ARG A 185 -1.74 -16.42 -11.77
CA ARG A 185 -2.26 -17.17 -12.92
C ARG A 185 -2.26 -16.30 -14.20
N LYS A 186 -2.80 -15.09 -14.13
CA LYS A 186 -2.85 -14.18 -15.28
C LYS A 186 -1.48 -13.62 -15.67
N ALA A 187 -0.59 -13.40 -14.71
CA ALA A 187 0.78 -12.95 -14.97
C ALA A 187 1.58 -14.04 -15.71
N GLU A 188 1.48 -15.29 -15.27
CA GLU A 188 2.11 -16.45 -15.91
C GLU A 188 1.55 -16.69 -17.32
N ALA A 189 0.24 -16.51 -17.52
CA ALA A 189 -0.40 -16.62 -18.84
C ALA A 189 -0.08 -15.43 -19.77
N GLY A 190 0.57 -14.36 -19.27
CA GLY A 190 0.86 -13.17 -20.06
C GLY A 190 -0.38 -12.30 -20.36
N GLU A 191 -1.47 -12.49 -19.65
CA GLU A 191 -2.76 -11.83 -19.88
C GLU A 191 -2.81 -10.41 -19.29
N LEU A 192 -1.86 -10.06 -18.40
CA LEU A 192 -1.84 -8.78 -17.72
C LEU A 192 -1.07 -7.72 -18.51
N ARG A 193 -1.54 -6.48 -18.40
CA ARG A 193 -0.77 -5.33 -18.87
C ARG A 193 0.48 -5.17 -18.01
N ARG A 194 1.58 -4.77 -18.65
CA ARG A 194 2.87 -4.56 -17.99
C ARG A 194 3.18 -3.09 -17.89
N ILE A 195 3.76 -2.69 -16.78
CA ILE A 195 4.31 -1.36 -16.57
C ILE A 195 5.83 -1.40 -16.58
N ALA A 196 6.45 -0.25 -16.88
CA ALA A 196 7.89 -0.05 -16.81
C ALA A 196 8.22 0.62 -15.47
N PRO A 197 8.57 -0.15 -14.41
CA PRO A 197 8.94 0.45 -13.14
C PRO A 197 10.23 1.26 -13.30
N ARG A 198 10.37 2.37 -12.54
CA ARG A 198 11.59 3.19 -12.62
C ARG A 198 12.79 2.53 -11.95
N ARG A 199 12.57 1.78 -10.87
CA ARG A 199 13.63 1.12 -10.10
C ARG A 199 13.99 -0.23 -10.72
N PHE A 200 15.27 -0.59 -10.62
CA PHE A 200 15.81 -1.84 -11.13
C PHE A 200 15.45 -2.10 -12.60
N ASN A 201 15.26 -1.03 -13.38
CA ASN A 201 14.85 -1.08 -14.77
C ASN A 201 15.57 0.01 -15.59
N PRO A 202 16.90 -0.09 -15.77
CA PRO A 202 17.68 0.93 -16.50
C PRO A 202 17.24 1.05 -17.97
N GLY A 203 16.76 -0.04 -18.56
CA GLY A 203 16.24 -0.07 -19.93
C GLY A 203 14.83 0.48 -20.10
N ARG A 204 14.15 0.85 -19.00
CA ARG A 204 12.73 1.27 -19.03
C ARG A 204 11.79 0.29 -19.74
N GLU A 205 12.06 -0.99 -19.63
CA GLU A 205 11.24 -2.04 -20.23
C GLU A 205 9.94 -2.25 -19.43
N ALA A 206 8.84 -2.47 -20.14
CA ALA A 206 7.54 -2.79 -19.51
C ALA A 206 7.52 -4.28 -19.14
N TRP A 207 8.05 -4.64 -17.98
CA TRP A 207 8.17 -6.02 -17.53
C TRP A 207 7.24 -6.41 -16.38
N LEU A 208 6.80 -5.45 -15.54
CA LEU A 208 6.06 -5.71 -14.32
C LEU A 208 4.55 -5.80 -14.60
N PRO A 209 3.94 -7.00 -14.50
CA PRO A 209 2.50 -7.15 -14.70
C PRO A 209 1.72 -6.49 -13.54
N VAL A 210 0.55 -5.91 -13.86
CA VAL A 210 -0.35 -5.28 -12.88
C VAL A 210 -1.76 -5.83 -13.08
N LEU A 211 -2.39 -6.23 -11.99
CA LEU A 211 -3.81 -6.60 -11.92
C LEU A 211 -4.58 -5.52 -11.15
N HIS A 212 -5.68 -5.06 -11.71
CA HIS A 212 -6.71 -4.32 -10.99
C HIS A 212 -7.95 -5.22 -10.88
N ALA A 213 -8.43 -5.42 -9.67
CA ALA A 213 -9.62 -6.25 -9.40
C ALA A 213 -10.55 -5.54 -8.41
N GLU A 214 -11.85 -5.84 -8.50
CA GLU A 214 -12.85 -5.39 -7.56
C GLU A 214 -13.56 -6.61 -6.98
N ARG A 215 -13.62 -6.70 -5.64
CA ARG A 215 -14.31 -7.78 -4.92
C ARG A 215 -14.92 -7.23 -3.64
N ASP A 216 -16.17 -7.55 -3.40
CA ASP A 216 -16.90 -7.21 -2.17
C ASP A 216 -16.80 -5.73 -1.75
N GLY A 217 -16.80 -4.83 -2.75
CA GLY A 217 -16.68 -3.38 -2.55
C GLY A 217 -15.26 -2.92 -2.25
N TRP A 218 -14.25 -3.79 -2.37
CA TRP A 218 -12.84 -3.44 -2.32
C TRP A 218 -12.26 -3.31 -3.72
N SER A 219 -11.45 -2.28 -3.94
CA SER A 219 -10.60 -2.14 -5.11
C SER A 219 -9.20 -2.64 -4.78
N PHE A 220 -8.70 -3.61 -5.55
CA PHE A 220 -7.38 -4.19 -5.39
C PHE A 220 -6.46 -3.81 -6.53
N THR A 221 -5.18 -3.61 -6.22
CA THR A 221 -4.10 -3.55 -7.20
C THR A 221 -3.00 -4.49 -6.76
N ALA A 222 -2.72 -5.52 -7.56
CA ALA A 222 -1.69 -6.51 -7.28
C ALA A 222 -0.55 -6.42 -8.29
N LEU A 223 0.68 -6.53 -7.79
CA LEU A 223 1.89 -6.57 -8.61
C LEU A 223 3.00 -7.34 -7.89
N TYR A 224 3.97 -7.87 -8.64
CA TYR A 224 5.16 -8.46 -8.05
C TYR A 224 5.99 -7.42 -7.31
N SER A 225 6.61 -7.83 -6.20
CA SER A 225 7.48 -6.96 -5.43
C SER A 225 8.72 -6.57 -6.23
N ASN A 226 8.87 -5.27 -6.49
CA ASN A 226 10.04 -4.69 -7.16
C ASN A 226 10.98 -4.04 -6.13
N THR A 227 11.15 -4.67 -4.97
CA THR A 227 12.04 -4.19 -3.91
C THR A 227 13.46 -4.74 -4.10
N ALA A 228 14.47 -4.02 -3.59
CA ALA A 228 15.85 -4.49 -3.61
C ALA A 228 15.98 -5.91 -3.01
N ARG A 229 15.27 -6.14 -1.91
CA ARG A 229 15.27 -7.44 -1.22
C ARG A 229 14.68 -8.57 -2.05
N ALA A 230 13.59 -8.29 -2.78
CA ALA A 230 12.98 -9.29 -3.67
C ALA A 230 13.94 -9.66 -4.82
N HIS A 231 14.66 -8.68 -5.36
CA HIS A 231 15.68 -8.90 -6.39
C HIS A 231 16.90 -9.66 -5.85
N GLU A 232 17.44 -9.28 -4.69
CA GLU A 232 18.57 -9.98 -4.07
C GLU A 232 18.27 -11.43 -3.76
N LEU A 233 17.06 -11.73 -3.29
CA LEU A 233 16.64 -13.09 -2.95
C LEU A 233 16.12 -13.89 -4.16
N GLY A 234 16.00 -13.26 -5.33
CA GLY A 234 15.39 -13.89 -6.50
C GLY A 234 13.89 -14.23 -6.31
N THR A 235 13.20 -13.47 -5.44
CA THR A 235 11.81 -13.75 -5.05
C THR A 235 10.81 -12.75 -5.64
N THR A 236 11.22 -11.96 -6.63
CA THR A 236 10.35 -11.00 -7.32
C THR A 236 9.05 -11.63 -7.84
N HIS A 237 9.08 -12.85 -8.34
CA HIS A 237 7.90 -13.56 -8.84
C HIS A 237 7.17 -14.38 -7.77
N ASP A 238 7.68 -14.42 -6.54
CA ASP A 238 7.02 -15.05 -5.39
C ASP A 238 6.28 -14.03 -4.53
N TRP A 239 6.87 -12.87 -4.30
CA TRP A 239 6.30 -11.85 -3.45
C TRP A 239 5.33 -10.97 -4.23
N VAL A 240 4.06 -11.01 -3.86
CA VAL A 240 3.00 -10.19 -4.46
C VAL A 240 2.56 -9.13 -3.46
N VAL A 241 2.73 -7.87 -3.82
CA VAL A 241 2.19 -6.73 -3.07
C VAL A 241 0.76 -6.51 -3.53
N VAL A 242 -0.16 -6.54 -2.59
CA VAL A 242 -1.60 -6.31 -2.81
C VAL A 242 -2.00 -5.04 -2.09
N TYR A 243 -2.30 -4.00 -2.85
CA TYR A 243 -2.91 -2.78 -2.36
C TYR A 243 -4.41 -2.94 -2.39
N PHE A 244 -5.10 -2.44 -1.39
CA PHE A 244 -6.55 -2.48 -1.32
C PHE A 244 -7.10 -1.16 -0.81
N GLU A 245 -8.23 -0.75 -1.37
CA GLU A 245 -8.87 0.52 -1.06
C GLU A 245 -10.38 0.33 -0.95
N ARG A 246 -10.97 0.96 0.07
CA ARG A 246 -12.41 1.06 0.27
C ARG A 246 -12.75 2.34 1.01
N ASP A 247 -13.74 3.08 0.53
CA ASP A 247 -14.26 4.30 1.17
C ASP A 247 -13.17 5.33 1.56
N GLY A 248 -12.15 5.49 0.69
CA GLY A 248 -11.03 6.41 0.90
C GLY A 248 -9.95 5.90 1.86
N HIS A 249 -10.05 4.66 2.31
CA HIS A 249 -9.01 3.99 3.08
C HIS A 249 -8.20 3.08 2.17
N GLU A 250 -6.93 3.41 2.00
CA GLU A 250 -5.98 2.58 1.28
C GLU A 250 -4.97 1.98 2.25
N ASP A 251 -4.70 0.68 2.09
CA ASP A 251 -3.65 -0.04 2.82
C ASP A 251 -3.04 -1.10 1.87
N GLN A 252 -1.99 -1.77 2.31
CA GLN A 252 -1.33 -2.81 1.53
C GLN A 252 -0.95 -4.00 2.40
N CYS A 253 -0.72 -5.13 1.76
CA CYS A 253 -0.09 -6.29 2.36
C CYS A 253 0.77 -7.02 1.33
N THR A 254 1.66 -7.89 1.80
CA THR A 254 2.48 -8.73 0.93
C THR A 254 2.06 -10.18 1.10
N VAL A 255 1.80 -10.87 -0.01
CA VAL A 255 1.54 -12.30 -0.05
C VAL A 255 2.80 -13.01 -0.51
N VAL A 256 3.22 -14.01 0.25
CA VAL A 256 4.46 -14.76 -0.01
C VAL A 256 4.24 -16.25 0.15
N THR A 257 5.12 -17.06 -0.44
CA THR A 257 5.18 -18.50 -0.13
C THR A 257 5.93 -18.71 1.19
N GLU A 258 5.29 -19.37 2.16
CA GLU A 258 5.93 -19.75 3.42
C GLU A 258 7.00 -20.81 3.14
N ARG A 259 8.22 -20.57 3.58
CA ARG A 259 9.37 -21.46 3.27
C ARG A 259 9.69 -22.45 4.37
N THR A 260 9.22 -22.20 5.59
CA THR A 260 9.55 -22.98 6.78
C THR A 260 8.31 -23.31 7.61
N GLY A 261 8.41 -24.35 8.43
CA GLY A 261 7.32 -24.73 9.33
C GLY A 261 6.19 -25.52 8.65
N PRO A 262 5.09 -25.73 9.35
CA PRO A 262 4.00 -26.63 8.90
C PRO A 262 3.21 -26.11 7.69
N ARG A 263 3.51 -24.89 7.22
CA ARG A 263 2.87 -24.28 6.04
C ARG A 263 3.85 -24.05 4.89
N ALA A 264 5.00 -24.70 4.92
CA ALA A 264 5.95 -24.62 3.82
C ALA A 264 5.27 -24.93 2.48
N GLY A 265 5.49 -24.08 1.48
CA GLY A 265 4.86 -24.17 0.16
C GLY A 265 3.48 -23.51 0.03
N ARG A 266 2.84 -23.04 1.11
CA ARG A 266 1.54 -22.35 1.06
C ARG A 266 1.69 -20.84 0.96
N ARG A 267 0.72 -20.20 0.31
CA ARG A 267 0.62 -18.75 0.26
C ARG A 267 0.09 -18.20 1.58
N VAL A 268 0.73 -17.17 2.09
CA VAL A 268 0.35 -16.51 3.34
C VAL A 268 0.41 -14.99 3.20
N VAL A 269 -0.53 -14.31 3.83
CA VAL A 269 -0.52 -12.84 3.96
C VAL A 269 0.37 -12.49 5.15
N ARG A 270 1.45 -11.75 4.88
CA ARG A 270 2.38 -11.28 5.92
C ARG A 270 1.65 -10.43 6.95
N GLY A 271 1.94 -10.73 8.25
CA GLY A 271 1.29 -10.05 9.37
C GLY A 271 -0.14 -10.55 9.69
N ARG A 272 -0.68 -11.48 8.89
CA ARG A 272 -1.99 -12.11 9.09
C ARG A 272 -1.93 -13.64 9.02
N GLU A 273 -0.80 -14.21 9.37
CA GLU A 273 -0.52 -15.65 9.30
C GLU A 273 -1.47 -16.48 10.19
N ALA A 274 -1.99 -15.87 11.27
CA ALA A 274 -2.96 -16.51 12.14
C ALA A 274 -4.32 -16.74 11.43
N GLU A 275 -4.77 -15.74 10.68
CA GLU A 275 -6.00 -15.82 9.89
C GLU A 275 -5.85 -16.81 8.72
N CYS A 276 -4.70 -16.82 8.06
CA CYS A 276 -4.40 -17.82 7.03
C CYS A 276 -4.45 -19.27 7.58
N ARG A 277 -4.14 -19.48 8.87
CA ARG A 277 -4.25 -20.81 9.50
C ARG A 277 -5.68 -21.31 9.57
N THR A 278 -6.59 -20.46 9.98
CA THR A 278 -8.01 -20.80 10.13
C THR A 278 -8.63 -21.22 8.80
N LEU A 279 -8.29 -20.50 7.72
CA LEU A 279 -8.74 -20.82 6.37
C LEU A 279 -8.30 -22.23 5.91
N HIS A 280 -7.04 -22.54 6.13
CA HIS A 280 -6.52 -23.85 5.72
C HIS A 280 -7.07 -25.04 6.55
N TYR A 281 -7.56 -24.79 7.76
CA TYR A 281 -8.27 -25.81 8.53
C TYR A 281 -9.64 -26.12 7.94
N HIS A 282 -10.37 -25.12 7.47
CA HIS A 282 -11.71 -25.32 6.88
C HIS A 282 -11.65 -26.03 5.52
N PHE A 283 -10.66 -25.72 4.68
CA PHE A 283 -10.51 -26.40 3.39
C PHE A 283 -9.97 -27.83 3.49
N GLY A 284 -9.18 -28.14 4.52
CA GLY A 284 -8.66 -29.50 4.76
C GLY A 284 -9.71 -30.50 5.27
N GLU A 285 -10.82 -30.03 5.84
CA GLU A 285 -11.94 -30.88 6.29
C GLU A 285 -12.95 -31.17 5.16
N GLU A 286 -13.00 -30.34 4.10
CA GLU A 286 -13.86 -30.59 2.93
C GLU A 286 -13.23 -31.56 1.93
N GLU A 287 -11.91 -31.60 1.79
CA GLU A 287 -11.21 -32.57 0.92
C GLU A 287 -11.10 -33.99 1.56
N ALA A 288 -11.38 -34.10 2.86
CA ALA A 288 -11.33 -35.40 3.58
C ALA A 288 -12.72 -36.07 3.76
N ARG A 289 -13.76 -35.53 3.14
CA ARG A 289 -15.12 -36.10 3.07
C ARG A 289 -15.47 -36.54 1.64
#